data_118d15913b6eb2e34ea22f1ebba16298
#
_entry.id   118d15913b6eb2e34ea22f1ebba16298
#
_cell.length_a   1.000
_cell.length_b   1.000
_cell.length_c   1.000
_cell.angle_alpha   90.00
_cell.angle_beta   90.00
_cell.angle_gamma   90.00
#
_symmetry.space_group_name_H-M   'P 1'
#
loop_
_entity.id
_entity.type
_entity.pdbx_description
1 polymer ?
#
loop_
_entity_poly.entity_id
_entity_poly.type
_entity_poly.pdbx_seq_one_letter_code
_entity_poly.pdbx_strand_id
1 'polypeptide(L)'
;ALNPWNEAPLPASKDELRKLVTDLLAKRKSDGSWGDVRATAEAAVLLVRAAPVLKPAASTAARDAKPLPKFEPADKAAALASMQQGARFLVSIAHNGTWGEPGKPDAGITAMALGALLATPAPREAAVQQAIDSGLAWLATLQQADGSIHQGKVANYVTSAAVMAFAADAREQYKPVMLRAREWIVALQVGPEDNYAEDHPYYGGIGYGSSERPDLSNLQMALEALTASGLDQNHEAFQRSLRFLERCQNRSEKNDVQIPDGGKVVVSGDDGGSAYAPGQSMAGYIELEGGKKVPRSYGSMTYALLKSYAFAGIPKSDPRMKAAWEWLRRNYTLDVNPGFEAGTDPTAAYQGLYYYFAVMAKALDVYGEETIVDAQGGAHSWRKDLAGRIVAIQKKADGSWLNENSPRWYEGNPILATSYALLTLGSCVRGQ
;
A
#
# COMPACT_ATOMS: atom_id res chain seq x y z
N ALA A 1 31.50 -36.92 11.36
CA ALA A 1 32.33 -36.82 10.16
C ALA A 1 32.38 -35.35 9.78
N LEU A 2 33.56 -34.71 9.83
CA LEU A 2 33.80 -33.35 9.39
C LEU A 2 33.48 -33.26 7.88
N ASN A 3 32.74 -32.24 7.49
CA ASN A 3 32.34 -32.01 6.13
C ASN A 3 33.56 -31.54 5.31
N PRO A 4 34.13 -32.38 4.40
CA PRO A 4 35.37 -32.06 3.69
C PRO A 4 35.29 -30.81 2.79
N TRP A 5 34.10 -30.27 2.59
CA TRP A 5 33.81 -29.13 1.72
C TRP A 5 34.09 -27.75 2.35
N ASN A 6 34.34 -27.72 3.69
CA ASN A 6 34.63 -26.48 4.40
C ASN A 6 36.10 -26.08 4.39
N GLU A 7 36.99 -26.91 3.89
CA GLU A 7 38.45 -26.76 4.10
C GLU A 7 39.25 -26.36 2.86
N ALA A 8 38.66 -26.38 1.66
CA ALA A 8 39.38 -25.91 0.48
C ALA A 8 39.69 -24.40 0.59
N PRO A 9 40.95 -23.99 0.53
CA PRO A 9 41.31 -22.58 0.64
C PRO A 9 40.73 -21.80 -0.55
N LEU A 10 40.16 -20.62 -0.29
CA LEU A 10 39.81 -19.68 -1.36
C LEU A 10 41.09 -19.15 -2.02
N PRO A 11 41.06 -18.74 -3.30
CA PRO A 11 42.19 -18.12 -3.96
C PRO A 11 42.74 -16.93 -3.15
N ALA A 12 44.06 -16.76 -3.20
CA ALA A 12 44.77 -15.78 -2.40
C ALA A 12 44.47 -14.34 -2.83
N SER A 13 44.12 -14.11 -4.10
CA SER A 13 43.78 -12.78 -4.63
C SER A 13 42.27 -12.63 -4.91
N LYS A 14 41.77 -11.40 -4.72
CA LYS A 14 40.37 -11.09 -5.02
C LYS A 14 40.06 -11.22 -6.53
N ASP A 15 41.02 -10.98 -7.39
CA ASP A 15 40.82 -11.04 -8.83
C ASP A 15 40.73 -12.48 -9.34
N GLU A 16 41.57 -13.38 -8.79
CA GLU A 16 41.43 -14.83 -9.03
C GLU A 16 40.08 -15.36 -8.50
N LEU A 17 39.65 -14.89 -7.32
CA LEU A 17 38.36 -15.28 -6.77
C LEU A 17 37.19 -14.77 -7.62
N ARG A 18 37.26 -13.51 -8.13
CA ARG A 18 36.24 -12.97 -9.07
C ARG A 18 36.18 -13.79 -10.34
N LYS A 19 37.34 -14.10 -10.93
CA LYS A 19 37.40 -14.94 -12.14
C LYS A 19 36.76 -16.31 -11.88
N LEU A 20 37.11 -16.95 -10.79
CA LEU A 20 36.55 -18.27 -10.43
C LEU A 20 35.02 -18.21 -10.25
N VAL A 21 34.52 -17.19 -9.58
CA VAL A 21 33.06 -17.00 -9.42
C VAL A 21 32.37 -16.71 -10.75
N THR A 22 32.98 -15.89 -11.62
CA THR A 22 32.45 -15.59 -12.95
C THR A 22 32.39 -16.85 -13.82
N ASP A 23 33.48 -17.64 -13.83
CA ASP A 23 33.58 -18.88 -14.59
C ASP A 23 32.58 -19.94 -14.08
N LEU A 24 32.35 -19.96 -12.76
CA LEU A 24 31.37 -20.83 -12.13
C LEU A 24 29.95 -20.43 -12.50
N LEU A 25 29.61 -19.15 -12.43
CA LEU A 25 28.29 -18.63 -12.80
C LEU A 25 27.98 -18.88 -14.28
N ALA A 26 28.96 -18.73 -15.17
CA ALA A 26 28.84 -19.00 -16.61
C ALA A 26 28.53 -20.49 -16.92
N LYS A 27 28.89 -21.41 -16.03
CA LYS A 27 28.62 -22.85 -16.17
C LYS A 27 27.27 -23.28 -15.56
N ARG A 28 26.50 -22.35 -15.00
CA ARG A 28 25.18 -22.62 -14.41
C ARG A 28 24.20 -22.98 -15.53
N LYS A 29 23.48 -24.09 -15.35
CA LYS A 29 22.43 -24.54 -16.27
C LYS A 29 21.15 -23.73 -16.11
N SER A 30 20.25 -23.84 -17.07
CA SER A 30 18.94 -23.15 -17.05
C SER A 30 18.04 -23.57 -15.87
N ASP A 31 18.23 -24.80 -15.34
CA ASP A 31 17.54 -25.28 -14.14
C ASP A 31 18.15 -24.79 -12.82
N GLY A 32 19.20 -23.97 -12.89
CA GLY A 32 19.88 -23.42 -11.73
C GLY A 32 20.99 -24.32 -11.14
N SER A 33 21.21 -25.51 -11.68
CA SER A 33 22.23 -26.46 -11.23
C SER A 33 23.59 -26.27 -11.92
N TRP A 34 24.64 -26.95 -11.39
CA TRP A 34 25.98 -27.03 -11.98
C TRP A 34 26.37 -28.45 -12.39
N GLY A 35 25.39 -29.32 -12.64
CA GLY A 35 25.59 -30.70 -13.02
C GLY A 35 24.81 -31.65 -12.13
N ASP A 36 25.49 -32.49 -11.36
CA ASP A 36 24.86 -33.34 -10.36
C ASP A 36 24.67 -32.62 -9.01
N VAL A 37 24.03 -33.27 -8.05
CA VAL A 37 23.76 -32.73 -6.72
C VAL A 37 25.04 -32.32 -5.99
N ARG A 38 26.14 -33.10 -6.21
CA ARG A 38 27.42 -32.84 -5.57
C ARG A 38 28.05 -31.55 -6.14
N ALA A 39 28.14 -31.43 -7.46
CA ALA A 39 28.69 -30.25 -8.13
C ALA A 39 27.90 -28.99 -7.79
N THR A 40 26.57 -29.09 -7.68
CA THR A 40 25.70 -27.97 -7.27
C THR A 40 25.96 -27.54 -5.83
N ALA A 41 26.10 -28.49 -4.91
CA ALA A 41 26.44 -28.19 -3.51
C ALA A 41 27.82 -27.54 -3.37
N GLU A 42 28.83 -28.04 -4.07
CA GLU A 42 30.19 -27.45 -4.10
C GLU A 42 30.18 -26.01 -4.62
N ALA A 43 29.46 -25.76 -5.72
CA ALA A 43 29.31 -24.43 -6.29
C ALA A 43 28.61 -23.46 -5.31
N ALA A 44 27.54 -23.89 -4.65
CA ALA A 44 26.83 -23.10 -3.67
C ALA A 44 27.71 -22.74 -2.45
N VAL A 45 28.47 -23.69 -1.91
CA VAL A 45 29.42 -23.43 -0.81
C VAL A 45 30.49 -22.41 -1.22
N LEU A 46 31.06 -22.56 -2.43
CA LEU A 46 32.04 -21.60 -2.93
C LEU A 46 31.46 -20.19 -3.04
N LEU A 47 30.27 -20.04 -3.59
CA LEU A 47 29.60 -18.74 -3.75
C LEU A 47 29.32 -18.09 -2.41
N VAL A 48 28.82 -18.86 -1.43
CA VAL A 48 28.57 -18.37 -0.06
C VAL A 48 29.86 -17.89 0.62
N ARG A 49 30.97 -18.61 0.46
CA ARG A 49 32.29 -18.26 1.04
C ARG A 49 32.95 -17.10 0.30
N ALA A 50 32.76 -16.97 -1.01
CA ALA A 50 33.30 -15.89 -1.82
C ALA A 50 32.59 -14.56 -1.57
N ALA A 51 31.28 -14.57 -1.30
CA ALA A 51 30.46 -13.38 -1.14
C ALA A 51 31.00 -12.35 -0.11
N PRO A 52 31.44 -12.71 1.11
CA PRO A 52 32.00 -11.75 2.04
C PRO A 52 33.33 -11.18 1.61
N VAL A 53 34.16 -11.97 0.89
CA VAL A 53 35.49 -11.58 0.43
C VAL A 53 35.40 -10.65 -0.81
N LEU A 54 34.41 -10.91 -1.68
CA LEU A 54 34.15 -10.13 -2.91
C LEU A 54 33.25 -8.94 -2.67
N LYS A 55 32.64 -8.80 -1.48
CA LYS A 55 31.97 -7.53 -1.14
C LYS A 55 32.94 -6.41 -1.46
N PRO A 56 32.53 -5.38 -2.25
CA PRO A 56 33.33 -4.20 -2.41
C PRO A 56 33.73 -3.73 -1.00
N ALA A 57 35.02 -3.53 -0.74
CA ALA A 57 35.43 -2.71 0.40
C ALA A 57 34.57 -1.46 0.33
N ALA A 58 33.94 -1.03 1.42
CA ALA A 58 33.12 0.17 1.45
C ALA A 58 33.85 1.22 0.61
N SER A 59 33.29 1.48 -0.56
CA SER A 59 33.99 2.13 -1.64
C SER A 59 34.38 3.52 -1.17
N THR A 60 35.64 3.89 -1.35
CA THR A 60 36.11 5.27 -1.36
C THR A 60 35.44 6.10 -2.49
N ALA A 61 34.48 5.54 -3.19
CA ALA A 61 33.55 6.20 -4.13
C ALA A 61 32.56 7.16 -3.44
N ALA A 62 32.76 7.49 -2.15
CA ALA A 62 32.01 8.55 -1.46
C ALA A 62 32.33 9.97 -1.96
N ARG A 63 33.16 10.14 -3.01
CA ARG A 63 33.53 11.48 -3.51
C ARG A 63 32.72 11.97 -4.70
N ASP A 64 31.94 11.11 -5.39
CA ASP A 64 31.12 11.49 -6.56
C ASP A 64 29.66 11.00 -6.47
N ALA A 65 29.19 10.64 -5.27
CA ALA A 65 27.78 10.32 -5.09
C ALA A 65 26.97 11.59 -5.36
N LYS A 66 26.16 11.59 -6.44
CA LYS A 66 25.14 12.62 -6.63
C LYS A 66 24.41 12.82 -5.30
N PRO A 67 24.21 14.09 -4.86
CA PRO A 67 23.38 14.34 -3.68
C PRO A 67 22.08 13.59 -3.81
N LEU A 68 21.63 12.93 -2.72
CA LEU A 68 20.33 12.28 -2.71
C LEU A 68 19.26 13.31 -3.08
N PRO A 69 18.31 12.97 -3.94
CA PRO A 69 17.21 13.87 -4.28
C PRO A 69 16.45 14.23 -2.99
N LYS A 70 16.06 15.50 -2.87
CA LYS A 70 15.32 16.02 -1.72
C LYS A 70 14.05 16.72 -2.17
N PHE A 71 13.07 16.73 -1.30
CA PHE A 71 11.86 17.53 -1.47
C PHE A 71 12.18 18.97 -1.06
N GLU A 72 12.40 19.82 -2.06
CA GLU A 72 12.86 21.20 -1.86
C GLU A 72 11.70 22.17 -1.57
N PRO A 73 11.95 23.36 -0.98
CA PRO A 73 10.90 24.36 -0.73
C PRO A 73 10.07 24.72 -1.95
N ALA A 74 10.68 24.74 -3.15
CA ALA A 74 9.96 24.99 -4.41
C ALA A 74 8.98 23.87 -4.75
N ASP A 75 9.37 22.61 -4.54
CA ASP A 75 8.51 21.45 -4.75
C ASP A 75 7.31 21.52 -3.79
N LYS A 76 7.56 21.86 -2.54
CA LYS A 76 6.52 22.06 -1.51
C LYS A 76 5.57 23.21 -1.89
N ALA A 77 6.10 24.33 -2.35
CA ALA A 77 5.27 25.47 -2.77
C ALA A 77 4.37 25.10 -3.97
N ALA A 78 4.89 24.37 -4.95
CA ALA A 78 4.11 23.88 -6.09
C ALA A 78 3.00 22.91 -5.62
N ALA A 79 3.31 21.98 -4.72
CA ALA A 79 2.33 21.05 -4.15
C ALA A 79 1.21 21.80 -3.39
N LEU A 80 1.57 22.79 -2.56
CA LEU A 80 0.60 23.61 -1.82
C LEU A 80 -0.32 24.42 -2.74
N ALA A 81 0.23 25.03 -3.80
CA ALA A 81 -0.57 25.76 -4.80
C ALA A 81 -1.54 24.82 -5.52
N SER A 82 -1.07 23.62 -5.89
CA SER A 82 -1.90 22.59 -6.50
C SER A 82 -3.02 22.11 -5.55
N MET A 83 -2.72 21.92 -4.26
CA MET A 83 -3.72 21.59 -3.24
C MET A 83 -4.80 22.66 -3.10
N GLN A 84 -4.44 23.95 -3.13
CA GLN A 84 -5.41 25.04 -3.08
C GLN A 84 -6.36 25.01 -4.28
N GLN A 85 -5.85 24.78 -5.48
CA GLN A 85 -6.69 24.66 -6.68
C GLN A 85 -7.66 23.46 -6.60
N GLY A 86 -7.17 22.29 -6.18
CA GLY A 86 -8.02 21.12 -5.97
C GLY A 86 -9.08 21.32 -4.89
N ALA A 87 -8.73 21.98 -3.79
CA ALA A 87 -9.69 22.32 -2.75
C ALA A 87 -10.79 23.27 -3.26
N ARG A 88 -10.41 24.31 -4.03
CA ARG A 88 -11.39 25.21 -4.68
C ARG A 88 -12.30 24.46 -5.65
N PHE A 89 -11.76 23.52 -6.44
CA PHE A 89 -12.57 22.66 -7.30
C PHE A 89 -13.59 21.89 -6.46
N LEU A 90 -13.18 21.17 -5.41
CA LEU A 90 -14.13 20.42 -4.56
C LEU A 90 -15.21 21.33 -3.99
N VAL A 91 -14.84 22.51 -3.48
CA VAL A 91 -15.81 23.47 -2.92
C VAL A 91 -16.76 24.02 -3.98
N SER A 92 -16.29 24.28 -5.20
CA SER A 92 -17.13 24.85 -6.28
C SER A 92 -18.28 23.95 -6.71
N ILE A 93 -18.16 22.64 -6.49
CA ILE A 93 -19.16 21.63 -6.84
C ILE A 93 -19.87 21.02 -5.62
N ALA A 94 -19.54 21.50 -4.41
CA ALA A 94 -20.18 21.06 -3.18
C ALA A 94 -21.61 21.62 -3.07
N HIS A 95 -22.52 20.83 -2.54
CA HIS A 95 -23.85 21.27 -2.15
C HIS A 95 -23.98 21.24 -0.62
N ASN A 96 -23.91 22.40 0.03
CA ASN A 96 -23.93 22.50 1.48
C ASN A 96 -22.88 21.60 2.20
N GLY A 97 -21.67 21.52 1.64
CA GLY A 97 -20.58 20.72 2.18
C GLY A 97 -20.72 19.19 1.92
N THR A 98 -21.62 18.81 1.02
CA THR A 98 -21.76 17.41 0.60
C THR A 98 -21.49 17.22 -0.90
N TRP A 99 -21.10 16.03 -1.30
CA TRP A 99 -20.80 15.65 -2.68
C TRP A 99 -21.59 14.39 -3.08
N GLY A 100 -21.92 14.30 -4.36
CA GLY A 100 -22.70 13.22 -4.95
C GLY A 100 -23.41 13.69 -6.20
N GLU A 101 -24.46 12.97 -6.62
CA GLU A 101 -25.36 13.45 -7.68
C GLU A 101 -26.22 14.62 -7.18
N PRO A 102 -26.66 15.52 -8.04
CA PRO A 102 -27.54 16.64 -7.66
C PRO A 102 -28.77 16.15 -6.86
N GLY A 103 -28.93 16.64 -5.64
CA GLY A 103 -30.02 16.25 -4.73
C GLY A 103 -29.86 14.88 -4.07
N LYS A 104 -28.76 14.18 -4.31
CA LYS A 104 -28.48 12.87 -3.72
C LYS A 104 -27.03 12.81 -3.21
N PRO A 105 -26.74 13.42 -2.04
CA PRO A 105 -25.40 13.37 -1.48
C PRO A 105 -25.00 11.92 -1.16
N ASP A 106 -23.75 11.57 -1.51
CA ASP A 106 -23.15 10.27 -1.24
C ASP A 106 -22.22 10.34 -0.02
N ALA A 107 -22.45 9.51 0.97
CA ALA A 107 -21.70 9.53 2.22
C ALA A 107 -20.22 9.19 2.04
N GLY A 108 -19.91 8.23 1.16
CA GLY A 108 -18.53 7.81 0.89
C GLY A 108 -17.74 8.89 0.17
N ILE A 109 -18.31 9.43 -0.91
CA ILE A 109 -17.70 10.54 -1.66
C ILE A 109 -17.54 11.78 -0.77
N THR A 110 -18.55 12.09 0.05
CA THR A 110 -18.47 13.22 1.00
C THR A 110 -17.36 13.00 2.04
N ALA A 111 -17.28 11.83 2.65
CA ALA A 111 -16.24 11.54 3.64
C ALA A 111 -14.82 11.64 3.03
N MET A 112 -14.63 11.14 1.79
CA MET A 112 -13.36 11.24 1.08
C MET A 112 -13.01 12.69 0.74
N ALA A 113 -13.96 13.48 0.26
CA ALA A 113 -13.75 14.91 -0.05
C ALA A 113 -13.42 15.71 1.23
N LEU A 114 -14.09 15.43 2.34
CA LEU A 114 -13.79 16.07 3.64
C LEU A 114 -12.40 15.71 4.14
N GLY A 115 -12.01 14.43 4.09
CA GLY A 115 -10.66 14.00 4.44
C GLY A 115 -9.59 14.71 3.58
N ALA A 116 -9.88 14.88 2.29
CA ALA A 116 -9.01 15.59 1.36
C ALA A 116 -8.89 17.09 1.68
N LEU A 117 -10.00 17.77 1.96
CA LEU A 117 -9.98 19.17 2.37
C LEU A 117 -9.27 19.37 3.72
N LEU A 118 -9.44 18.45 4.67
CA LEU A 118 -8.75 18.43 5.96
C LEU A 118 -7.24 18.18 5.82
N ALA A 119 -6.80 17.49 4.76
CA ALA A 119 -5.39 17.30 4.46
C ALA A 119 -4.70 18.58 3.95
N THR A 120 -5.46 19.59 3.51
CA THR A 120 -4.88 20.89 3.14
C THR A 120 -4.42 21.67 4.39
N PRO A 121 -3.22 22.28 4.37
CA PRO A 121 -2.72 23.03 5.53
C PRO A 121 -3.59 24.22 5.92
N ALA A 122 -3.61 24.53 7.20
CA ALA A 122 -4.20 25.77 7.71
C ALA A 122 -3.23 26.98 7.51
N PRO A 123 -3.74 28.24 7.42
CA PRO A 123 -5.16 28.61 7.39
C PRO A 123 -5.79 28.27 6.05
N ARG A 124 -7.01 27.75 6.08
CA ARG A 124 -7.81 27.43 4.88
C ARG A 124 -8.66 28.63 4.47
N GLU A 125 -9.02 28.70 3.19
CA GLU A 125 -10.00 29.66 2.69
C GLU A 125 -11.36 29.48 3.40
N ALA A 126 -12.08 30.59 3.65
CA ALA A 126 -13.35 30.56 4.40
C ALA A 126 -14.37 29.58 3.78
N ALA A 127 -14.44 29.52 2.43
CA ALA A 127 -15.34 28.61 1.74
C ALA A 127 -14.96 27.13 1.95
N VAL A 128 -13.65 26.81 2.02
CA VAL A 128 -13.15 25.46 2.32
C VAL A 128 -13.52 25.09 3.76
N GLN A 129 -13.31 25.98 4.72
CA GLN A 129 -13.67 25.74 6.12
C GLN A 129 -15.17 25.55 6.29
N GLN A 130 -16.00 26.36 5.62
CA GLN A 130 -17.45 26.23 5.65
C GLN A 130 -17.93 24.89 5.07
N ALA A 131 -17.32 24.42 3.96
CA ALA A 131 -17.65 23.12 3.39
C ALA A 131 -17.29 21.98 4.35
N ILE A 132 -16.14 22.06 5.04
CA ILE A 132 -15.74 21.10 6.07
C ILE A 132 -16.76 21.09 7.21
N ASP A 133 -17.13 22.25 7.74
CA ASP A 133 -18.03 22.36 8.87
C ASP A 133 -19.41 21.77 8.56
N SER A 134 -19.98 22.13 7.42
CA SER A 134 -21.29 21.65 6.98
C SER A 134 -21.26 20.15 6.67
N GLY A 135 -20.22 19.68 6.00
CA GLY A 135 -20.09 18.28 5.60
C GLY A 135 -19.87 17.34 6.79
N LEU A 136 -19.04 17.70 7.75
CA LEU A 136 -18.86 16.90 8.98
C LEU A 136 -20.14 16.86 9.81
N ALA A 137 -20.84 18.00 9.92
CA ALA A 137 -22.13 18.02 10.60
C ALA A 137 -23.13 17.06 9.93
N TRP A 138 -23.20 17.08 8.60
CA TRP A 138 -24.04 16.15 7.83
C TRP A 138 -23.62 14.69 8.00
N LEU A 139 -22.33 14.35 7.90
CA LEU A 139 -21.85 12.97 8.11
C LEU A 139 -22.24 12.44 9.50
N ALA A 140 -22.16 13.28 10.54
CA ALA A 140 -22.53 12.90 11.89
C ALA A 140 -24.02 12.48 11.98
N THR A 141 -24.91 13.10 11.16
CA THR A 141 -26.35 12.73 11.15
C THR A 141 -26.62 11.35 10.55
N LEU A 142 -25.66 10.77 9.81
CA LEU A 142 -25.81 9.47 9.18
C LEU A 142 -25.45 8.30 10.12
N GLN A 143 -24.99 8.57 11.35
CA GLN A 143 -24.65 7.51 12.28
C GLN A 143 -25.87 6.66 12.63
N GLN A 144 -25.75 5.35 12.39
CA GLN A 144 -26.76 4.35 12.66
C GLN A 144 -26.79 3.99 14.16
N ALA A 145 -27.81 3.24 14.58
CA ALA A 145 -27.98 2.79 15.97
C ALA A 145 -26.80 1.92 16.46
N ASP A 146 -26.21 1.13 15.57
CA ASP A 146 -25.03 0.28 15.84
C ASP A 146 -23.69 1.07 15.86
N GLY A 147 -23.71 2.34 15.50
CA GLY A 147 -22.52 3.18 15.46
C GLY A 147 -21.91 3.37 14.06
N SER A 148 -22.28 2.56 13.07
CA SER A 148 -21.82 2.71 11.69
C SER A 148 -22.28 4.03 11.06
N ILE A 149 -21.54 4.49 10.03
CA ILE A 149 -21.87 5.71 9.29
C ILE A 149 -21.92 5.36 7.81
N HIS A 150 -23.12 5.26 7.24
CA HIS A 150 -23.29 4.91 5.83
C HIS A 150 -24.72 5.15 5.35
N GLN A 151 -24.95 4.97 4.04
CA GLN A 151 -26.27 4.99 3.38
C GLN A 151 -26.62 3.63 2.77
N GLY A 152 -26.26 2.54 3.48
CA GLY A 152 -26.62 1.15 3.11
C GLY A 152 -25.64 0.46 2.13
N LYS A 153 -24.60 1.13 1.64
CA LYS A 153 -23.57 0.53 0.76
C LYS A 153 -22.19 0.76 1.30
N VAL A 154 -21.27 -0.18 1.03
CA VAL A 154 -19.84 -0.11 1.37
C VAL A 154 -19.59 0.45 2.78
N ALA A 155 -20.34 -0.06 3.75
CA ALA A 155 -20.44 0.49 5.10
C ALA A 155 -19.09 0.71 5.78
N ASN A 156 -18.16 -0.26 5.65
CA ASN A 156 -16.82 -0.14 6.22
C ASN A 156 -16.03 1.02 5.60
N TYR A 157 -16.02 1.17 4.28
CA TYR A 157 -15.32 2.27 3.62
C TYR A 157 -15.82 3.63 4.08
N VAL A 158 -17.15 3.80 4.11
CA VAL A 158 -17.78 5.06 4.49
C VAL A 158 -17.52 5.36 5.96
N THR A 159 -17.72 4.38 6.84
CA THR A 159 -17.49 4.53 8.28
C THR A 159 -16.02 4.84 8.57
N SER A 160 -15.08 4.11 7.94
CA SER A 160 -13.65 4.33 8.10
C SER A 160 -13.22 5.71 7.60
N ALA A 161 -13.70 6.14 6.42
CA ALA A 161 -13.41 7.47 5.90
C ALA A 161 -13.98 8.58 6.79
N ALA A 162 -15.20 8.40 7.33
CA ALA A 162 -15.82 9.33 8.27
C ALA A 162 -15.02 9.43 9.59
N VAL A 163 -14.60 8.29 10.16
CA VAL A 163 -13.74 8.27 11.36
C VAL A 163 -12.44 9.01 11.12
N MET A 164 -11.77 8.78 9.98
CA MET A 164 -10.54 9.51 9.64
C MET A 164 -10.78 11.01 9.47
N ALA A 165 -11.91 11.42 8.88
CA ALA A 165 -12.26 12.83 8.74
C ALA A 165 -12.54 13.50 10.11
N PHE A 166 -13.29 12.84 11.00
CA PHE A 166 -13.51 13.34 12.36
C PHE A 166 -12.21 13.41 13.18
N ALA A 167 -11.34 12.42 13.06
CA ALA A 167 -10.04 12.41 13.71
C ALA A 167 -9.13 13.54 13.21
N ALA A 168 -9.14 13.81 11.90
CA ALA A 168 -8.35 14.89 11.29
C ALA A 168 -8.89 16.30 11.66
N ASP A 169 -10.19 16.44 11.83
CA ASP A 169 -10.83 17.69 12.30
C ASP A 169 -10.55 17.96 13.80
N ALA A 170 -10.47 16.90 14.60
CA ALA A 170 -10.12 16.89 16.03
C ALA A 170 -11.04 17.71 16.95
N ARG A 171 -12.20 18.20 16.52
CA ARG A 171 -13.14 18.92 17.36
C ARG A 171 -13.86 17.96 18.33
N GLU A 172 -13.90 18.31 19.62
CA GLU A 172 -14.47 17.50 20.70
C GLU A 172 -15.93 17.07 20.46
N GLN A 173 -16.71 17.92 19.76
CA GLN A 173 -18.12 17.60 19.45
C GLN A 173 -18.32 16.33 18.62
N TYR A 174 -17.33 15.93 17.79
CA TYR A 174 -17.39 14.73 16.95
C TYR A 174 -16.79 13.48 17.61
N LYS A 175 -16.11 13.65 18.74
CA LYS A 175 -15.48 12.54 19.46
C LYS A 175 -16.45 11.41 19.84
N PRO A 176 -17.67 11.67 20.37
CA PRO A 176 -18.60 10.58 20.65
C PRO A 176 -19.04 9.80 19.42
N VAL A 177 -19.29 10.51 18.30
CA VAL A 177 -19.67 9.88 17.01
C VAL A 177 -18.52 9.03 16.50
N MET A 178 -17.30 9.57 16.50
CA MET A 178 -16.09 8.88 16.07
C MET A 178 -15.81 7.61 16.89
N LEU A 179 -15.92 7.68 18.23
CA LEU A 179 -15.66 6.55 19.10
C LEU A 179 -16.69 5.42 18.90
N ARG A 180 -17.97 5.73 18.74
CA ARG A 180 -18.99 4.71 18.44
C ARG A 180 -18.75 4.05 17.08
N ALA A 181 -18.36 4.83 16.08
CA ALA A 181 -18.00 4.30 14.76
C ALA A 181 -16.75 3.41 14.81
N ARG A 182 -15.77 3.77 15.63
CA ARG A 182 -14.59 2.93 15.91
C ARG A 182 -14.97 1.57 16.49
N GLU A 183 -15.83 1.54 17.51
CA GLU A 183 -16.28 0.28 18.12
C GLU A 183 -17.01 -0.61 17.10
N TRP A 184 -17.80 0.00 16.20
CA TRP A 184 -18.43 -0.76 15.11
C TRP A 184 -17.38 -1.36 14.15
N ILE A 185 -16.32 -0.61 13.79
CA ILE A 185 -15.24 -1.14 12.94
C ILE A 185 -14.53 -2.31 13.62
N VAL A 186 -14.28 -2.23 14.92
CA VAL A 186 -13.69 -3.34 15.70
C VAL A 186 -14.60 -4.57 15.65
N ALA A 187 -15.91 -4.38 15.87
CA ALA A 187 -16.89 -5.47 15.85
C ALA A 187 -17.12 -6.09 14.46
N LEU A 188 -16.74 -5.40 13.38
CA LEU A 188 -16.86 -5.91 12.01
C LEU A 188 -15.76 -6.92 11.64
N GLN A 189 -14.70 -7.03 12.45
CA GLN A 189 -13.58 -7.90 12.15
C GLN A 189 -13.95 -9.38 12.31
N VAL A 190 -13.72 -10.15 11.27
CA VAL A 190 -14.03 -11.58 11.22
C VAL A 190 -13.22 -12.36 12.24
N GLY A 191 -13.92 -13.15 13.07
CA GLY A 191 -13.33 -13.92 14.15
C GLY A 191 -14.15 -15.12 14.59
N PRO A 192 -13.82 -15.73 15.75
CA PRO A 192 -14.54 -16.89 16.30
C PRO A 192 -16.01 -16.59 16.58
N GLU A 193 -16.34 -15.34 16.86
CA GLU A 193 -17.70 -14.82 17.06
C GLU A 193 -18.57 -14.97 15.79
N ASP A 194 -17.95 -15.00 14.60
CA ASP A 194 -18.59 -15.23 13.29
C ASP A 194 -18.47 -16.68 12.81
N ASN A 195 -18.01 -17.59 13.66
CA ASN A 195 -17.69 -18.99 13.35
C ASN A 195 -16.49 -19.17 12.41
N TYR A 196 -15.56 -18.20 12.38
CA TYR A 196 -14.29 -18.31 11.66
C TYR A 196 -13.16 -18.58 12.67
N ALA A 197 -12.67 -19.83 12.70
CA ALA A 197 -11.49 -20.19 13.48
C ALA A 197 -10.22 -19.62 12.86
N GLU A 198 -9.11 -19.61 13.60
CA GLU A 198 -7.85 -18.99 13.16
C GLU A 198 -7.26 -19.59 11.87
N ASP A 199 -7.58 -20.86 11.57
CA ASP A 199 -7.18 -21.55 10.34
C ASP A 199 -8.04 -21.16 9.12
N HIS A 200 -9.20 -20.50 9.33
CA HIS A 200 -10.03 -20.03 8.23
C HIS A 200 -9.32 -18.92 7.45
N PRO A 201 -9.29 -18.96 6.09
CA PRO A 201 -8.58 -17.96 5.26
C PRO A 201 -8.92 -16.51 5.56
N TYR A 202 -10.16 -16.23 6.01
CA TYR A 202 -10.66 -14.88 6.26
C TYR A 202 -10.55 -14.39 7.70
N TYR A 203 -10.05 -15.24 8.61
CA TYR A 203 -9.84 -14.85 10.02
C TYR A 203 -8.98 -13.58 10.13
N GLY A 204 -9.46 -12.62 10.91
CA GLY A 204 -8.81 -11.33 11.16
C GLY A 204 -9.01 -10.28 10.06
N GLY A 205 -9.72 -10.61 8.99
CA GLY A 205 -10.04 -9.69 7.91
C GLY A 205 -11.27 -8.81 8.21
N ILE A 206 -11.47 -7.78 7.40
CA ILE A 206 -12.66 -6.91 7.41
C ILE A 206 -13.12 -6.72 5.96
N GLY A 207 -14.42 -6.92 5.70
CA GLY A 207 -15.05 -6.72 4.40
C GLY A 207 -15.86 -5.43 4.30
N TYR A 208 -16.73 -5.35 3.32
CA TYR A 208 -17.60 -4.19 3.06
C TYR A 208 -18.74 -4.05 4.08
N GLY A 209 -19.14 -5.15 4.69
CA GLY A 209 -20.19 -5.26 5.70
C GLY A 209 -20.19 -6.66 6.32
N SER A 210 -21.07 -6.93 7.25
CA SER A 210 -21.08 -8.17 8.04
C SER A 210 -21.18 -9.47 7.24
N SER A 211 -21.75 -9.45 6.04
CA SER A 211 -21.97 -10.64 5.19
C SER A 211 -21.01 -10.74 4.01
N GLU A 212 -20.08 -9.81 3.85
CA GLU A 212 -19.21 -9.71 2.68
C GLU A 212 -17.81 -10.22 2.98
N ARG A 213 -17.18 -10.78 1.94
CA ARG A 213 -15.84 -11.34 2.04
C ARG A 213 -14.82 -10.27 2.40
N PRO A 214 -13.96 -10.50 3.41
CA PRO A 214 -12.90 -9.58 3.74
C PRO A 214 -11.86 -9.49 2.64
N ASP A 215 -11.30 -8.29 2.49
CA ASP A 215 -10.20 -8.01 1.58
C ASP A 215 -9.23 -6.98 2.18
N LEU A 216 -8.04 -6.90 1.61
CA LEU A 216 -6.98 -6.03 2.12
C LEU A 216 -7.31 -4.54 1.93
N SER A 217 -8.08 -4.17 0.90
CA SER A 217 -8.47 -2.79 0.68
C SER A 217 -9.43 -2.28 1.76
N ASN A 218 -10.37 -3.13 2.19
CA ASN A 218 -11.26 -2.85 3.33
C ASN A 218 -10.49 -2.85 4.66
N LEU A 219 -9.66 -3.87 4.89
CA LEU A 219 -8.90 -3.99 6.13
C LEU A 219 -7.96 -2.81 6.36
N GLN A 220 -7.20 -2.38 5.32
CA GLN A 220 -6.26 -1.26 5.46
C GLN A 220 -6.95 0.07 5.77
N MET A 221 -8.16 0.31 5.23
CA MET A 221 -8.97 1.48 5.55
C MET A 221 -9.44 1.44 7.01
N ALA A 222 -9.89 0.28 7.47
CA ALA A 222 -10.29 0.08 8.85
C ALA A 222 -9.11 0.30 9.83
N LEU A 223 -7.96 -0.34 9.59
CA LEU A 223 -6.79 -0.18 10.47
C LEU A 223 -6.28 1.27 10.51
N GLU A 224 -6.36 2.01 9.40
CA GLU A 224 -6.04 3.44 9.38
C GLU A 224 -7.02 4.24 10.22
N ALA A 225 -8.33 3.96 10.11
CA ALA A 225 -9.37 4.61 10.91
C ALA A 225 -9.22 4.30 12.42
N LEU A 226 -8.95 3.04 12.77
CA LEU A 226 -8.68 2.63 14.15
C LEU A 226 -7.47 3.37 14.73
N THR A 227 -6.37 3.45 13.96
CA THR A 227 -5.18 4.20 14.36
C THR A 227 -5.48 5.70 14.51
N ALA A 228 -6.15 6.32 13.54
CA ALA A 228 -6.49 7.73 13.56
C ALA A 228 -7.42 8.10 14.73
N SER A 229 -8.31 7.20 15.14
CA SER A 229 -9.20 7.39 16.28
C SER A 229 -8.55 7.15 17.65
N GLY A 230 -7.25 6.83 17.67
CA GLY A 230 -6.48 6.62 18.90
C GLY A 230 -6.71 5.26 19.57
N LEU A 231 -7.10 4.22 18.83
CA LEU A 231 -7.13 2.87 19.37
C LEU A 231 -5.70 2.43 19.71
N ASP A 232 -5.53 1.81 20.88
CA ASP A 232 -4.23 1.31 21.32
C ASP A 232 -3.67 0.29 20.31
N GLN A 233 -2.41 0.46 19.89
CA GLN A 233 -1.74 -0.42 18.92
C GLN A 233 -1.65 -1.88 19.39
N ASN A 234 -1.71 -2.12 20.71
CA ASN A 234 -1.74 -3.46 21.29
C ASN A 234 -3.14 -4.08 21.32
N HIS A 235 -4.18 -3.36 20.88
CA HIS A 235 -5.53 -3.87 20.82
C HIS A 235 -5.61 -5.13 19.95
N GLU A 236 -6.41 -6.11 20.36
CA GLU A 236 -6.49 -7.41 19.68
C GLU A 236 -6.88 -7.30 18.19
N ALA A 237 -7.63 -6.26 17.79
CA ALA A 237 -8.01 -6.04 16.40
C ALA A 237 -6.77 -5.90 15.48
N PHE A 238 -5.70 -5.23 15.94
CA PHE A 238 -4.46 -5.15 15.19
C PHE A 238 -3.73 -6.51 15.17
N GLN A 239 -3.69 -7.22 16.28
CA GLN A 239 -3.02 -8.53 16.39
C GLN A 239 -3.73 -9.59 15.54
N ARG A 240 -5.06 -9.63 15.60
CA ARG A 240 -5.89 -10.54 14.80
C ARG A 240 -5.73 -10.28 13.30
N SER A 241 -5.60 -9.01 12.89
CA SER A 241 -5.40 -8.65 11.48
C SER A 241 -4.12 -9.23 10.87
N LEU A 242 -3.08 -9.47 11.67
CA LEU A 242 -1.79 -9.99 11.19
C LEU A 242 -1.95 -11.32 10.46
N ARG A 243 -2.86 -12.19 10.93
CA ARG A 243 -3.11 -13.48 10.29
C ARG A 243 -3.70 -13.33 8.89
N PHE A 244 -4.64 -12.41 8.72
CA PHE A 244 -5.19 -12.08 7.40
C PHE A 244 -4.16 -11.46 6.48
N LEU A 245 -3.36 -10.51 6.99
CA LEU A 245 -2.29 -9.85 6.25
C LEU A 245 -1.24 -10.84 5.75
N GLU A 246 -0.84 -11.82 6.58
CA GLU A 246 0.08 -12.89 6.19
C GLU A 246 -0.47 -13.73 5.03
N ARG A 247 -1.80 -13.98 5.01
CA ARG A 247 -2.48 -14.73 3.95
C ARG A 247 -2.72 -13.91 2.67
N CYS A 248 -2.63 -12.59 2.73
CA CYS A 248 -2.62 -11.73 1.54
C CYS A 248 -1.22 -11.58 0.95
N GLN A 249 -0.16 -11.76 1.75
CA GLN A 249 1.23 -11.63 1.30
C GLN A 249 1.69 -12.88 0.58
N ASN A 250 2.32 -12.72 -0.59
CA ASN A 250 2.99 -13.81 -1.30
C ASN A 250 4.34 -14.14 -0.62
N ARG A 251 4.24 -14.94 0.45
CA ARG A 251 5.34 -15.44 1.27
C ARG A 251 4.95 -16.80 1.85
N SER A 252 5.28 -17.87 1.11
CA SER A 252 4.84 -19.25 1.39
C SER A 252 5.25 -19.77 2.78
N GLU A 253 6.28 -19.20 3.39
CA GLU A 253 6.70 -19.55 4.77
C GLU A 253 5.60 -19.24 5.82
N LYS A 254 4.73 -18.24 5.55
CA LYS A 254 3.68 -17.78 6.47
C LYS A 254 2.26 -17.88 5.89
N ASN A 255 2.16 -17.81 4.57
CA ASN A 255 0.89 -17.90 3.88
C ASN A 255 0.54 -19.36 3.61
N ASP A 256 -0.37 -19.90 4.39
CA ASP A 256 -0.83 -21.30 4.34
C ASP A 256 -2.01 -21.53 3.38
N VAL A 257 -2.37 -20.54 2.58
CA VAL A 257 -3.53 -20.60 1.68
C VAL A 257 -3.38 -21.72 0.64
N GLN A 258 -4.39 -22.58 0.58
CA GLN A 258 -4.60 -23.58 -0.46
C GLN A 258 -6.09 -23.61 -0.83
N ILE A 259 -6.47 -22.87 -1.87
CA ILE A 259 -7.89 -22.69 -2.24
C ILE A 259 -8.15 -23.39 -3.58
N PRO A 260 -9.05 -24.39 -3.63
CA PRO A 260 -9.50 -24.98 -4.90
C PRO A 260 -10.20 -23.92 -5.78
N ASP A 261 -9.80 -23.87 -7.05
CA ASP A 261 -10.41 -22.92 -8.01
C ASP A 261 -10.34 -23.49 -9.44
N GLY A 262 -11.49 -23.93 -9.98
CA GLY A 262 -11.62 -24.39 -11.36
C GLY A 262 -10.74 -25.57 -11.74
N GLY A 263 -10.54 -26.53 -10.86
CA GLY A 263 -9.67 -27.70 -11.10
C GLY A 263 -8.19 -27.42 -10.84
N LYS A 264 -7.85 -26.21 -10.38
CA LYS A 264 -6.51 -25.82 -9.92
C LYS A 264 -6.54 -25.53 -8.42
N VAL A 265 -5.35 -25.36 -7.84
CA VAL A 265 -5.20 -24.93 -6.44
C VAL A 265 -4.46 -23.59 -6.41
N VAL A 266 -5.08 -22.60 -5.79
CA VAL A 266 -4.41 -21.31 -5.52
C VAL A 266 -3.50 -21.49 -4.31
N VAL A 267 -2.23 -21.14 -4.47
CA VAL A 267 -1.20 -21.20 -3.44
C VAL A 267 -0.49 -19.86 -3.32
N SER A 268 0.25 -19.65 -2.23
CA SER A 268 1.13 -18.48 -2.09
C SER A 268 2.28 -18.53 -3.08
N GLY A 269 2.68 -17.35 -3.56
CA GLY A 269 4.01 -17.12 -4.15
C GLY A 269 5.05 -16.75 -3.09
N ASP A 270 6.24 -16.30 -3.57
CA ASP A 270 7.37 -15.88 -2.72
C ASP A 270 8.02 -14.57 -3.20
N ASP A 271 7.27 -13.71 -3.89
CA ASP A 271 7.79 -12.43 -4.35
C ASP A 271 7.80 -11.34 -3.27
N GLY A 272 7.13 -11.59 -2.14
CA GLY A 272 7.04 -10.71 -0.98
C GLY A 272 5.97 -9.62 -1.05
N GLY A 273 5.34 -9.42 -2.21
CA GLY A 273 4.25 -8.48 -2.40
C GLY A 273 2.91 -9.01 -1.93
N SER A 274 1.82 -8.31 -2.24
CA SER A 274 0.49 -8.63 -1.75
C SER A 274 -0.56 -8.74 -2.85
N ALA A 275 -1.45 -9.71 -2.68
CA ALA A 275 -2.70 -9.88 -3.39
C ALA A 275 -3.84 -9.09 -2.71
N TYR A 276 -5.05 -9.13 -3.31
CA TYR A 276 -6.24 -8.42 -2.82
C TYR A 276 -6.87 -9.05 -1.58
N ALA A 277 -6.94 -10.38 -1.59
CA ALA A 277 -7.46 -11.19 -0.49
C ALA A 277 -6.76 -12.55 -0.50
N PRO A 278 -6.88 -13.36 0.54
CA PRO A 278 -6.34 -14.71 0.55
C PRO A 278 -6.74 -15.50 -0.70
N GLY A 279 -5.74 -15.83 -1.53
CA GLY A 279 -5.95 -16.55 -2.78
C GLY A 279 -6.57 -15.74 -3.93
N GLN A 280 -6.72 -14.41 -3.84
CA GLN A 280 -7.36 -13.59 -4.87
C GLN A 280 -6.54 -12.35 -5.23
N SER A 281 -6.43 -12.06 -6.52
CA SER A 281 -5.78 -10.84 -7.01
C SER A 281 -6.57 -10.21 -8.14
N MET A 282 -6.68 -8.88 -8.11
CA MET A 282 -7.24 -8.09 -9.20
C MET A 282 -6.27 -7.98 -10.39
N ALA A 283 -4.99 -8.27 -10.16
CA ALA A 283 -3.95 -8.34 -11.20
C ALA A 283 -3.86 -9.71 -11.88
N GLY A 284 -4.76 -10.66 -11.55
CA GLY A 284 -4.77 -12.00 -12.11
C GLY A 284 -3.82 -12.97 -11.41
N TYR A 285 -3.42 -14.01 -12.13
CA TYR A 285 -2.67 -15.14 -11.58
C TYR A 285 -1.45 -15.48 -12.43
N ILE A 286 -0.47 -16.09 -11.78
CA ILE A 286 0.66 -16.75 -12.43
C ILE A 286 0.37 -18.26 -12.41
N GLU A 287 0.28 -18.88 -13.57
CA GLU A 287 0.09 -20.32 -13.69
C GLU A 287 1.39 -21.06 -13.40
N LEU A 288 1.31 -22.12 -12.61
CA LEU A 288 2.43 -23.00 -12.29
C LEU A 288 2.16 -24.42 -12.80
N GLU A 289 3.22 -25.20 -12.90
CA GLU A 289 3.11 -26.63 -13.17
C GLU A 289 2.32 -27.38 -12.07
N GLY A 290 1.75 -28.52 -12.42
CA GLY A 290 1.01 -29.36 -11.47
C GLY A 290 -0.36 -28.80 -11.04
N GLY A 291 -0.99 -27.97 -11.88
CA GLY A 291 -2.34 -27.45 -11.63
C GLY A 291 -2.41 -26.44 -10.50
N LYS A 292 -1.32 -25.75 -10.21
CA LYS A 292 -1.27 -24.67 -9.21
C LYS A 292 -1.28 -23.29 -9.87
N LYS A 293 -1.73 -22.28 -9.14
CA LYS A 293 -1.62 -20.88 -9.55
C LYS A 293 -1.37 -19.96 -8.35
N VAL A 294 -0.69 -18.85 -8.58
CA VAL A 294 -0.33 -17.85 -7.58
C VAL A 294 -1.06 -16.55 -7.90
N PRO A 295 -1.75 -15.91 -6.93
CA PRO A 295 -2.31 -14.57 -7.13
C PRO A 295 -1.19 -13.56 -7.29
N ARG A 296 -1.23 -12.74 -8.36
CA ARG A 296 -0.21 -11.71 -8.61
C ARG A 296 -0.21 -10.66 -7.52
N SER A 297 0.98 -10.31 -7.04
CA SER A 297 1.19 -9.13 -6.22
C SER A 297 1.06 -7.86 -7.05
N TYR A 298 0.51 -6.78 -6.48
CA TYR A 298 0.44 -5.50 -7.17
C TYR A 298 0.57 -4.29 -6.22
N GLY A 299 0.90 -3.13 -6.80
CA GLY A 299 1.41 -1.97 -6.07
C GLY A 299 0.50 -1.47 -4.96
N SER A 300 -0.77 -1.16 -5.26
CA SER A 300 -1.68 -0.60 -4.24
C SER A 300 -1.89 -1.56 -3.06
N MET A 301 -1.96 -2.87 -3.30
CA MET A 301 -2.10 -3.84 -2.20
C MET A 301 -0.80 -4.06 -1.44
N THR A 302 0.35 -4.00 -2.09
CA THR A 302 1.63 -4.15 -1.38
C THR A 302 1.91 -2.93 -0.49
N TYR A 303 1.58 -1.70 -0.93
CA TYR A 303 1.62 -0.53 -0.05
C TYR A 303 0.57 -0.59 1.07
N ALA A 304 -0.63 -1.10 0.79
CA ALA A 304 -1.66 -1.34 1.79
C ALA A 304 -1.19 -2.33 2.87
N LEU A 305 -0.54 -3.42 2.46
CA LEU A 305 0.08 -4.39 3.36
C LEU A 305 1.16 -3.75 4.24
N LEU A 306 2.11 -3.03 3.64
CA LEU A 306 3.21 -2.36 4.35
C LEU A 306 2.66 -1.42 5.44
N LYS A 307 1.68 -0.59 5.07
CA LYS A 307 0.99 0.33 5.96
C LYS A 307 0.27 -0.39 7.10
N SER A 308 -0.44 -1.46 6.79
CA SER A 308 -1.19 -2.26 7.75
C SER A 308 -0.28 -2.93 8.78
N TYR A 309 0.84 -3.48 8.34
CA TYR A 309 1.87 -4.00 9.25
C TYR A 309 2.43 -2.92 10.19
N ALA A 310 2.67 -1.71 9.66
CA ALA A 310 3.16 -0.61 10.49
C ALA A 310 2.13 -0.17 11.54
N PHE A 311 0.85 -0.11 11.20
CA PHE A 311 -0.24 0.17 12.15
C PHE A 311 -0.37 -0.93 13.22
N ALA A 312 -0.14 -2.18 12.85
CA ALA A 312 -0.12 -3.32 13.78
C ALA A 312 1.19 -3.43 14.58
N GLY A 313 2.09 -2.46 14.53
CA GLY A 313 3.32 -2.42 15.33
C GLY A 313 4.45 -3.31 14.82
N ILE A 314 4.38 -3.82 13.61
CA ILE A 314 5.43 -4.66 13.05
C ILE A 314 6.67 -3.81 12.72
N PRO A 315 7.84 -4.12 13.29
CA PRO A 315 9.05 -3.32 13.07
C PRO A 315 9.62 -3.53 11.65
N LYS A 316 10.34 -2.54 11.14
CA LYS A 316 11.03 -2.62 9.83
C LYS A 316 11.98 -3.83 9.69
N SER A 317 12.52 -4.33 10.81
CA SER A 317 13.41 -5.49 10.85
C SER A 317 12.69 -6.83 10.64
N ASP A 318 11.37 -6.88 10.77
CA ASP A 318 10.57 -8.10 10.59
C ASP A 318 10.68 -8.61 9.14
N PRO A 319 10.83 -9.94 8.93
CA PRO A 319 10.93 -10.52 7.59
C PRO A 319 9.73 -10.22 6.68
N ARG A 320 8.51 -10.10 7.22
CA ARG A 320 7.29 -9.76 6.47
C ARG A 320 7.38 -8.35 5.90
N MET A 321 7.78 -7.41 6.75
CA MET A 321 7.97 -6.00 6.40
C MET A 321 9.08 -5.83 5.36
N LYS A 322 10.22 -6.52 5.55
CA LYS A 322 11.34 -6.51 4.60
C LYS A 322 10.95 -7.07 3.23
N ALA A 323 10.20 -8.17 3.19
CA ALA A 323 9.77 -8.77 1.94
C ALA A 323 8.86 -7.83 1.15
N ALA A 324 7.87 -7.20 1.80
CA ALA A 324 7.01 -6.18 1.18
C ALA A 324 7.82 -4.97 0.68
N TRP A 325 8.75 -4.47 1.49
CA TRP A 325 9.62 -3.36 1.13
C TRP A 325 10.50 -3.67 -0.10
N GLU A 326 11.10 -4.86 -0.16
CA GLU A 326 11.92 -5.28 -1.30
C GLU A 326 11.08 -5.44 -2.59
N TRP A 327 9.82 -5.90 -2.48
CA TRP A 327 8.92 -5.91 -3.63
C TRP A 327 8.65 -4.49 -4.13
N LEU A 328 8.34 -3.56 -3.24
CA LEU A 328 8.06 -2.15 -3.57
C LEU A 328 9.25 -1.45 -4.21
N ARG A 329 10.47 -1.69 -3.73
CA ARG A 329 11.70 -1.15 -4.33
C ARG A 329 11.93 -1.67 -5.75
N ARG A 330 11.67 -2.95 -6.00
CA ARG A 330 11.81 -3.55 -7.33
C ARG A 330 10.76 -3.07 -8.33
N ASN A 331 9.64 -2.62 -7.85
CA ASN A 331 8.49 -2.23 -8.67
C ASN A 331 8.14 -0.74 -8.51
N TYR A 332 9.07 0.08 -8.02
CA TYR A 332 8.83 1.51 -7.84
C TYR A 332 8.55 2.20 -9.17
N THR A 333 7.35 2.79 -9.29
CA THR A 333 6.92 3.56 -10.47
C THR A 333 5.82 4.52 -10.10
N LEU A 334 5.71 5.63 -10.83
CA LEU A 334 4.62 6.61 -10.72
C LEU A 334 3.77 6.68 -12.01
N ASP A 335 4.01 5.78 -12.96
CA ASP A 335 3.30 5.79 -14.23
C ASP A 335 2.05 4.91 -14.21
N VAL A 336 2.11 3.81 -13.48
CA VAL A 336 1.07 2.77 -13.41
C VAL A 336 0.97 2.21 -11.99
N ASN A 337 -0.09 1.45 -11.71
CA ASN A 337 -0.19 0.56 -10.55
C ASN A 337 0.52 -0.75 -10.92
N PRO A 338 1.77 -1.01 -10.45
CA PRO A 338 2.57 -2.13 -10.94
C PRO A 338 2.00 -3.48 -10.51
N GLY A 339 2.27 -4.52 -11.30
CA GLY A 339 1.82 -5.90 -11.07
C GLY A 339 0.70 -6.36 -12.00
N PHE A 340 0.01 -5.44 -12.68
CA PHE A 340 -0.94 -5.79 -13.73
C PHE A 340 -0.20 -6.08 -15.04
N GLU A 341 -0.51 -7.20 -15.65
CA GLU A 341 -0.03 -7.49 -17.00
C GLU A 341 -0.93 -6.86 -18.06
N ALA A 342 -0.31 -6.42 -19.14
CA ALA A 342 -1.02 -5.81 -20.27
C ALA A 342 -1.87 -6.80 -21.10
N GLY A 343 -2.15 -8.00 -20.68
CA GLY A 343 -2.97 -9.02 -21.30
C GLY A 343 -3.83 -8.55 -22.49
N THR A 344 -5.14 -8.71 -22.40
CA THR A 344 -6.10 -8.21 -23.39
C THR A 344 -6.62 -6.78 -23.09
N ASP A 345 -6.35 -6.26 -21.89
CA ASP A 345 -6.71 -4.91 -21.46
C ASP A 345 -5.46 -4.03 -21.31
N PRO A 346 -5.14 -3.18 -22.28
CA PRO A 346 -3.99 -2.28 -22.22
C PRO A 346 -4.12 -1.23 -21.12
N THR A 347 -5.32 -1.02 -20.57
CA THR A 347 -5.58 -0.06 -19.49
C THR A 347 -5.49 -0.67 -18.09
N ALA A 348 -5.26 -1.98 -17.98
CA ALA A 348 -5.27 -2.71 -16.72
C ALA A 348 -4.33 -2.10 -15.67
N ALA A 349 -3.13 -1.69 -16.08
CA ALA A 349 -2.14 -1.09 -15.20
C ALA A 349 -2.51 0.32 -14.67
N TYR A 350 -3.49 0.98 -15.30
CA TYR A 350 -3.99 2.30 -14.84
C TYR A 350 -5.17 2.18 -13.88
N GLN A 351 -5.68 0.99 -13.63
CA GLN A 351 -6.80 0.78 -12.71
C GLN A 351 -6.41 1.18 -11.29
N GLY A 352 -7.20 2.10 -10.70
CA GLY A 352 -6.97 2.58 -9.34
C GLY A 352 -5.64 3.34 -9.17
N LEU A 353 -5.22 4.13 -10.16
CA LEU A 353 -3.94 4.84 -10.13
C LEU A 353 -3.90 5.91 -9.04
N TYR A 354 -4.99 6.67 -8.83
CA TYR A 354 -5.04 7.67 -7.77
C TYR A 354 -5.16 7.05 -6.38
N TYR A 355 -5.89 5.94 -6.26
CA TYR A 355 -5.89 5.13 -5.06
C TYR A 355 -4.48 4.59 -4.74
N TYR A 356 -3.77 4.08 -5.76
CA TYR A 356 -2.38 3.64 -5.62
C TYR A 356 -1.48 4.76 -5.09
N PHE A 357 -1.57 5.99 -5.63
CA PHE A 357 -0.79 7.13 -5.16
C PHE A 357 -1.12 7.50 -3.70
N ALA A 358 -2.39 7.51 -3.33
CA ALA A 358 -2.81 7.84 -1.96
C ALA A 358 -2.33 6.79 -0.95
N VAL A 359 -2.48 5.50 -1.27
CA VAL A 359 -2.02 4.41 -0.39
C VAL A 359 -0.49 4.39 -0.31
N MET A 360 0.22 4.60 -1.44
CA MET A 360 1.68 4.73 -1.50
C MET A 360 2.18 5.86 -0.60
N ALA A 361 1.63 7.07 -0.76
CA ALA A 361 2.03 8.24 0.03
C ALA A 361 1.87 7.99 1.52
N LYS A 362 0.70 7.47 1.93
CA LYS A 362 0.44 7.16 3.34
C LYS A 362 1.32 6.05 3.87
N ALA A 363 1.54 4.99 3.09
CA ALA A 363 2.39 3.87 3.49
C ALA A 363 3.84 4.31 3.71
N LEU A 364 4.40 5.13 2.81
CA LEU A 364 5.76 5.64 2.91
C LEU A 364 5.93 6.64 4.05
N ASP A 365 4.92 7.48 4.29
CA ASP A 365 4.88 8.42 5.42
C ASP A 365 4.93 7.68 6.76
N VAL A 366 4.09 6.65 6.92
CA VAL A 366 4.06 5.80 8.14
C VAL A 366 5.31 4.93 8.25
N TYR A 367 5.80 4.40 7.14
CA TYR A 367 7.05 3.61 7.13
C TYR A 367 8.27 4.45 7.51
N GLY A 368 8.27 5.76 7.20
CA GLY A 368 9.29 6.70 7.66
C GLY A 368 10.65 6.51 6.97
N GLU A 369 10.65 6.23 5.66
CA GLU A 369 11.85 6.31 4.81
C GLU A 369 11.67 7.43 3.79
N GLU A 370 12.59 8.40 3.76
CA GLU A 370 12.52 9.53 2.83
C GLU A 370 13.04 9.19 1.42
N THR A 371 13.94 8.22 1.35
CA THR A 371 14.56 7.81 0.10
C THR A 371 14.29 6.35 -0.20
N ILE A 372 13.78 6.07 -1.38
CA ILE A 372 13.68 4.71 -1.92
C ILE A 372 14.88 4.50 -2.85
N VAL A 373 15.62 3.41 -2.64
CA VAL A 373 16.65 2.96 -3.58
C VAL A 373 16.06 1.80 -4.37
N ASP A 374 15.82 1.99 -5.66
CA ASP A 374 15.25 0.97 -6.52
C ASP A 374 16.21 -0.21 -6.78
N ALA A 375 15.77 -1.22 -7.52
CA ALA A 375 16.57 -2.42 -7.81
C ALA A 375 17.78 -2.12 -8.71
N GLN A 376 17.79 -1.01 -9.42
CA GLN A 376 18.87 -0.53 -10.29
C GLN A 376 19.86 0.36 -9.55
N GLY A 377 19.60 0.65 -8.26
CA GLY A 377 20.41 1.53 -7.42
C GLY A 377 20.08 3.02 -7.60
N GLY A 378 19.01 3.35 -8.32
CA GLY A 378 18.49 4.70 -8.41
C GLY A 378 17.89 5.17 -7.08
N ALA A 379 18.27 6.37 -6.62
CA ALA A 379 17.73 6.95 -5.40
C ALA A 379 16.59 7.91 -5.73
N HIS A 380 15.45 7.73 -5.08
CA HIS A 380 14.22 8.48 -5.27
C HIS A 380 13.79 9.17 -3.97
N SER A 381 13.59 10.47 -4.01
CA SER A 381 12.81 11.17 -2.97
C SER A 381 11.33 10.98 -3.30
N TRP A 382 10.68 10.03 -2.66
CA TRP A 382 9.29 9.72 -2.98
C TRP A 382 8.34 10.91 -2.83
N ARG A 383 8.60 11.80 -1.85
CA ARG A 383 7.78 13.01 -1.66
C ARG A 383 7.91 13.95 -2.87
N LYS A 384 9.14 14.17 -3.34
CA LYS A 384 9.41 15.00 -4.51
C LYS A 384 8.81 14.41 -5.77
N ASP A 385 9.10 13.14 -6.01
CA ASP A 385 8.70 12.46 -7.24
C ASP A 385 7.17 12.36 -7.32
N LEU A 386 6.52 11.95 -6.23
CA LEU A 386 5.07 11.77 -6.19
C LEU A 386 4.33 13.13 -6.21
N ALA A 387 4.78 14.12 -5.45
CA ALA A 387 4.20 15.46 -5.51
C ALA A 387 4.36 16.07 -6.92
N GLY A 388 5.55 15.95 -7.52
CA GLY A 388 5.81 16.39 -8.88
C GLY A 388 4.90 15.72 -9.90
N ARG A 389 4.68 14.39 -9.77
CA ARG A 389 3.76 13.64 -10.63
C ARG A 389 2.33 14.13 -10.49
N ILE A 390 1.82 14.27 -9.27
CA ILE A 390 0.44 14.73 -9.01
C ILE A 390 0.24 16.15 -9.54
N VAL A 391 1.17 17.07 -9.29
CA VAL A 391 1.11 18.45 -9.81
C VAL A 391 1.10 18.46 -11.35
N ALA A 392 1.93 17.63 -11.98
CA ALA A 392 2.04 17.58 -13.44
C ALA A 392 0.76 17.11 -14.16
N ILE A 393 -0.03 16.24 -13.52
CA ILE A 393 -1.27 15.68 -14.09
C ILE A 393 -2.54 16.41 -13.64
N GLN A 394 -2.42 17.51 -12.90
CA GLN A 394 -3.55 18.35 -12.53
C GLN A 394 -4.16 19.03 -13.76
N LYS A 395 -5.49 19.03 -13.87
CA LYS A 395 -6.19 19.76 -14.93
C LYS A 395 -6.09 21.27 -14.69
N LYS A 396 -5.48 21.96 -15.65
CA LYS A 396 -5.27 23.42 -15.56
C LYS A 396 -6.57 24.24 -15.65
N ALA A 397 -7.60 23.65 -16.25
CA ALA A 397 -8.87 24.35 -16.50
C ALA A 397 -9.65 24.63 -15.20
N ASP A 398 -9.66 23.65 -14.27
CA ASP A 398 -10.48 23.72 -13.05
C ASP A 398 -9.76 23.28 -11.77
N GLY A 399 -8.52 22.83 -11.87
CA GLY A 399 -7.73 22.36 -10.74
C GLY A 399 -8.07 20.95 -10.26
N SER A 400 -8.90 20.20 -10.98
CA SER A 400 -9.29 18.83 -10.66
C SER A 400 -8.26 17.80 -11.13
N TRP A 401 -8.48 16.54 -10.74
CA TRP A 401 -7.84 15.35 -11.28
C TRP A 401 -8.87 14.34 -11.75
N LEU A 402 -8.49 13.51 -12.70
CA LEU A 402 -9.30 12.44 -13.27
C LEU A 402 -8.39 11.35 -13.83
N ASN A 403 -8.73 10.09 -13.61
CA ASN A 403 -8.06 8.98 -14.29
C ASN A 403 -8.66 8.82 -15.70
N GLU A 404 -8.02 9.45 -16.67
CA GLU A 404 -8.46 9.41 -18.06
C GLU A 404 -8.16 8.08 -18.75
N ASN A 405 -7.23 7.28 -18.21
CA ASN A 405 -6.83 6.00 -18.77
C ASN A 405 -7.72 4.84 -18.30
N SER A 406 -8.31 4.94 -17.10
CA SER A 406 -9.22 3.91 -16.58
C SER A 406 -10.23 4.49 -15.60
N PRO A 407 -11.55 4.45 -15.90
CA PRO A 407 -12.59 4.91 -14.98
C PRO A 407 -12.92 3.89 -13.89
N ARG A 408 -12.28 2.71 -13.91
CA ARG A 408 -12.57 1.63 -12.97
C ARG A 408 -12.37 2.09 -11.53
N TRP A 409 -13.13 1.50 -10.61
CA TRP A 409 -13.15 1.83 -9.18
C TRP A 409 -13.47 3.29 -8.89
N TYR A 410 -14.38 3.86 -9.69
CA TYR A 410 -14.86 5.25 -9.58
C TYR A 410 -13.80 6.33 -9.85
N GLU A 411 -12.62 6.01 -10.36
CA GLU A 411 -11.61 7.03 -10.69
C GLU A 411 -11.95 7.85 -11.96
N GLY A 412 -13.02 7.50 -12.68
CA GLY A 412 -13.70 8.38 -13.64
C GLY A 412 -14.56 9.47 -13.00
N ASN A 413 -14.64 9.52 -11.65
CA ASN A 413 -15.29 10.59 -10.91
C ASN A 413 -14.24 11.62 -10.46
N PRO A 414 -14.32 12.88 -10.94
CA PRO A 414 -13.30 13.88 -10.61
C PRO A 414 -13.28 14.25 -9.12
N ILE A 415 -14.40 14.09 -8.38
CA ILE A 415 -14.44 14.34 -6.94
C ILE A 415 -13.52 13.32 -6.24
N LEU A 416 -13.65 12.05 -6.55
CA LEU A 416 -12.87 10.99 -5.90
C LEU A 416 -11.39 11.07 -6.29
N ALA A 417 -11.08 11.23 -7.59
CA ALA A 417 -9.70 11.38 -8.06
C ALA A 417 -9.02 12.61 -7.45
N THR A 418 -9.72 13.74 -7.36
CA THR A 418 -9.21 14.95 -6.69
C THR A 418 -9.01 14.70 -5.20
N SER A 419 -9.91 13.98 -4.54
CA SER A 419 -9.76 13.64 -3.12
C SER A 419 -8.50 12.79 -2.87
N TYR A 420 -8.25 11.76 -3.67
CA TYR A 420 -7.01 10.98 -3.59
C TYR A 420 -5.76 11.81 -3.87
N ALA A 421 -5.78 12.69 -4.88
CA ALA A 421 -4.68 13.57 -5.19
C ALA A 421 -4.33 14.50 -4.03
N LEU A 422 -5.33 15.11 -3.38
CA LEU A 422 -5.15 15.98 -2.21
C LEU A 422 -4.61 15.19 -0.99
N LEU A 423 -5.11 14.00 -0.73
CA LEU A 423 -4.59 13.12 0.34
C LEU A 423 -3.13 12.74 0.07
N THR A 424 -2.79 12.45 -1.19
CA THR A 424 -1.41 12.18 -1.62
C THR A 424 -0.49 13.37 -1.35
N LEU A 425 -0.87 14.56 -1.85
CA LEU A 425 -0.10 15.79 -1.64
C LEU A 425 0.00 16.14 -0.15
N GLY A 426 -1.09 15.96 0.62
CA GLY A 426 -1.09 16.16 2.07
C GLY A 426 -0.06 15.30 2.79
N SER A 427 0.13 14.04 2.37
CA SER A 427 1.19 13.18 2.91
C SER A 427 2.58 13.62 2.45
N CYS A 428 2.73 14.13 1.21
CA CYS A 428 4.02 14.63 0.73
C CYS A 428 4.48 15.89 1.49
N VAL A 429 3.59 16.80 1.85
CA VAL A 429 3.95 18.09 2.49
C VAL A 429 4.03 18.03 4.01
N ARG A 430 3.47 16.98 4.64
CA ARG A 430 3.62 16.75 6.09
C ARG A 430 5.06 16.39 6.46
N GLY A 431 5.50 16.79 7.63
CA GLY A 431 6.82 16.41 8.16
C GLY A 431 8.00 17.17 7.54
N GLN A 432 7.74 18.27 6.82
CA GLN A 432 8.77 19.12 6.20
C GLN A 432 8.81 20.50 6.87
#